data_bad6fb3afc151988f7b474e8d309a729
#
_entry.id   bad6fb3afc151988f7b474e8d309a729
#
_cell.length_a   1.000
_cell.length_b   1.000
_cell.length_c   1.000
_cell.angle_alpha   90.00
_cell.angle_beta   90.00
_cell.angle_gamma   90.00
#
_symmetry.space_group_name_H-M   'P 1'
#
loop_
_entity.id
_entity.type
_entity.pdbx_description
1 polymer ?
#
loop_
_entity_poly.entity_id
_entity_poly.type
_entity_poly.pdbx_seq_one_letter_code
_entity_poly.pdbx_strand_id
1 'polypeptide(L)'
;MIPARATASRRPLAALLLVMGLSACAQTAPEPPTIETPTVDPSVVSMYAPIQDGDETVPGVDAAKMDPKNVRQVVDYTTGYPPGTIVVDPYARFLYLVMENGKAMRYGVGVAKAGMEFVGEADISRKAQWPGWVPTQNMIKREPDRYGPLAAGLEGGIKNPLGARALYLYQGGKDTLYRIHGTNEPWTIGKSVSSGCIRLLNHDIIDLHR
;
A
#
# COMPACT_ATOMS: atom_id res chain seq x y z
N MET A 1 37.07 101.24 34.04
CA MET A 1 38.22 101.19 34.96
C MET A 1 38.47 99.71 35.27
N ILE A 2 39.44 99.21 34.70
CA ILE A 2 40.57 98.33 35.03
C ILE A 2 40.30 97.16 35.96
N PRO A 3 40.88 96.01 35.60
CA PRO A 3 40.39 94.65 35.77
C PRO A 3 41.03 93.87 36.93
N ALA A 4 40.51 92.68 37.21
CA ALA A 4 41.26 91.77 38.06
C ALA A 4 41.25 90.36 37.36
N ARG A 5 42.49 89.90 37.16
CA ARG A 5 42.78 88.53 36.65
C ARG A 5 42.56 87.53 37.75
N ALA A 6 41.95 86.46 37.47
CA ALA A 6 41.96 85.22 38.31
C ALA A 6 42.56 84.07 37.50
N THR A 7 43.63 83.51 38.10
CA THR A 7 44.43 82.40 37.59
C THR A 7 43.65 81.05 37.75
N ALA A 8 43.51 80.38 36.67
CA ALA A 8 42.87 79.00 36.67
C ALA A 8 43.93 77.92 36.91
N SER A 9 43.73 77.16 37.96
CA SER A 9 44.52 76.00 38.29
C SER A 9 44.07 74.79 37.40
N ARG A 10 44.99 74.25 36.67
CA ARG A 10 44.80 73.01 35.90
C ARG A 10 44.98 71.82 36.81
N ARG A 11 43.92 71.05 36.99
CA ARG A 11 43.96 69.70 37.52
C ARG A 11 43.88 68.68 36.37
N PRO A 12 44.74 67.64 36.36
CA PRO A 12 44.64 66.60 35.34
C PRO A 12 43.48 65.69 35.61
N LEU A 13 42.57 65.50 34.63
CA LEU A 13 41.54 64.52 34.65
C LEU A 13 42.14 63.15 34.24
N ALA A 14 42.15 62.20 35.19
CA ALA A 14 42.47 60.83 34.88
C ALA A 14 41.28 60.21 34.11
N ALA A 15 41.48 59.88 32.80
CA ALA A 15 40.50 59.19 31.99
C ALA A 15 40.47 57.68 32.38
N LEU A 16 39.40 57.28 33.03
CA LEU A 16 39.10 55.88 33.31
C LEU A 16 38.46 55.24 32.09
N LEU A 17 39.22 54.46 31.31
CA LEU A 17 38.75 53.68 30.20
C LEU A 17 37.93 52.46 30.73
N LEU A 18 36.62 52.58 30.65
CA LEU A 18 35.69 51.49 30.92
C LEU A 18 35.59 50.60 29.65
N VAL A 19 36.30 49.45 29.66
CA VAL A 19 36.18 48.44 28.61
C VAL A 19 34.86 47.70 28.84
N MET A 20 33.82 48.06 28.11
CA MET A 20 32.59 47.25 28.03
C MET A 20 32.85 46.02 27.14
N GLY A 21 33.01 44.85 27.76
CA GLY A 21 33.04 43.57 27.07
C GLY A 21 31.66 43.26 26.50
N LEU A 22 31.51 43.37 25.17
CA LEU A 22 30.35 42.83 24.45
C LEU A 22 30.46 41.29 24.48
N SER A 23 29.78 40.66 25.41
CA SER A 23 29.49 39.20 25.32
C SER A 23 28.44 39.02 24.22
N ALA A 24 28.89 38.70 23.02
CA ALA A 24 28.00 38.24 21.93
C ALA A 24 27.51 36.83 22.28
N CYS A 25 26.31 36.70 22.84
CA CYS A 25 25.59 35.43 22.88
C CYS A 25 25.32 35.02 21.43
N ALA A 26 26.14 34.12 20.88
CA ALA A 26 25.81 33.42 19.63
C ALA A 26 24.59 32.56 19.93
N GLN A 27 23.39 33.05 19.58
CA GLN A 27 22.18 32.23 19.48
C GLN A 27 22.38 31.32 18.29
N THR A 28 22.69 30.03 18.54
CA THR A 28 22.57 28.96 17.54
C THR A 28 21.13 28.95 17.08
N ALA A 29 20.92 29.22 15.77
CA ALA A 29 19.62 29.09 15.17
C ALA A 29 19.11 27.65 15.41
N PRO A 30 17.82 27.44 15.75
CA PRO A 30 17.29 26.12 15.91
C PRO A 30 17.49 25.34 14.60
N GLU A 31 18.08 24.17 14.70
CA GLU A 31 18.26 23.25 13.59
C GLU A 31 16.87 22.96 12.98
N PRO A 32 16.69 23.05 11.65
CA PRO A 32 15.41 22.76 11.05
C PRO A 32 14.97 21.35 11.41
N PRO A 33 13.67 21.11 11.69
CA PRO A 33 13.18 19.81 12.08
C PRO A 33 13.58 18.79 11.02
N THR A 34 14.35 17.79 11.41
CA THR A 34 14.68 16.64 10.56
C THR A 34 13.36 15.93 10.27
N ILE A 35 12.90 15.99 9.03
CA ILE A 35 11.75 15.22 8.57
C ILE A 35 12.23 13.76 8.54
N GLU A 36 11.99 13.02 9.62
CA GLU A 36 12.18 11.58 9.62
C GLU A 36 11.25 10.99 8.57
N THR A 37 11.82 10.49 7.48
CA THR A 37 11.08 9.68 6.53
C THR A 37 10.57 8.45 7.30
N PRO A 38 9.25 8.16 7.31
CA PRO A 38 8.73 7.01 8.02
C PRO A 38 9.47 5.76 7.53
N THR A 39 10.24 5.14 8.40
CA THR A 39 10.94 3.88 8.10
C THR A 39 9.89 2.78 8.04
N VAL A 40 9.73 2.17 6.87
CA VAL A 40 8.87 0.98 6.68
C VAL A 40 9.51 -0.16 7.47
N ASP A 41 8.67 -0.92 8.18
CA ASP A 41 9.13 -2.11 8.91
C ASP A 41 9.88 -3.06 7.97
N PRO A 42 11.11 -3.48 8.28
CA PRO A 42 11.91 -4.39 7.47
C PRO A 42 11.20 -5.71 7.15
N SER A 43 10.31 -6.19 8.02
CA SER A 43 9.51 -7.39 7.77
C SER A 43 8.53 -7.18 6.61
N VAL A 44 7.93 -5.99 6.50
CA VAL A 44 7.04 -5.62 5.39
C VAL A 44 7.84 -5.51 4.08
N VAL A 45 9.03 -4.90 4.13
CA VAL A 45 9.91 -4.85 2.95
C VAL A 45 10.25 -6.25 2.46
N SER A 46 10.62 -7.16 3.37
CA SER A 46 10.90 -8.56 3.05
C SER A 46 9.69 -9.31 2.51
N MET A 47 8.51 -9.06 3.05
CA MET A 47 7.24 -9.69 2.64
C MET A 47 6.88 -9.40 1.18
N TYR A 48 7.26 -8.24 0.67
CA TYR A 48 6.97 -7.78 -0.68
C TYR A 48 8.22 -7.68 -1.57
N ALA A 49 9.31 -8.33 -1.19
CA ALA A 49 10.51 -8.48 -2.02
C ALA A 49 10.19 -9.31 -3.29
N PRO A 50 11.00 -9.21 -4.36
CA PRO A 50 10.81 -10.04 -5.54
C PRO A 50 10.78 -11.54 -5.21
N ILE A 51 9.88 -12.29 -5.85
CA ILE A 51 9.72 -13.74 -5.66
C ILE A 51 10.01 -14.46 -6.98
N GLN A 52 10.93 -15.43 -6.96
CA GLN A 52 11.02 -16.41 -8.06
C GLN A 52 9.97 -17.49 -7.84
N ASP A 53 9.08 -17.70 -8.83
CA ASP A 53 7.94 -18.61 -8.76
C ASP A 53 7.83 -19.44 -10.06
N GLY A 54 8.54 -20.53 -10.10
CA GLY A 54 8.77 -21.31 -11.32
C GLY A 54 9.65 -20.52 -12.31
N ASP A 55 9.17 -20.43 -13.55
CA ASP A 55 9.85 -19.70 -14.63
C ASP A 55 9.57 -18.19 -14.59
N GLU A 56 8.64 -17.73 -13.74
CA GLU A 56 8.25 -16.35 -13.62
C GLU A 56 8.90 -15.66 -12.41
N THR A 57 9.22 -14.39 -12.57
CA THR A 57 9.65 -13.54 -11.45
C THR A 57 8.56 -12.55 -11.13
N VAL A 58 7.97 -12.63 -9.93
CA VAL A 58 7.07 -11.61 -9.39
C VAL A 58 7.91 -10.41 -8.98
N PRO A 59 7.73 -9.23 -9.59
CA PRO A 59 8.47 -8.04 -9.19
C PRO A 59 8.14 -7.63 -7.77
N GLY A 60 9.12 -7.13 -7.04
CA GLY A 60 8.90 -6.57 -5.71
C GLY A 60 7.96 -5.37 -5.76
N VAL A 61 7.23 -5.17 -4.66
CA VAL A 61 6.40 -3.98 -4.44
C VAL A 61 7.10 -3.06 -3.47
N ASP A 62 7.21 -1.78 -3.83
CA ASP A 62 7.79 -0.77 -2.95
C ASP A 62 6.87 -0.54 -1.74
N ALA A 63 7.22 -1.15 -0.62
CA ALA A 63 6.44 -1.10 0.61
C ALA A 63 6.27 0.34 1.14
N ALA A 64 7.20 1.24 0.86
CA ALA A 64 7.10 2.65 1.26
C ALA A 64 6.01 3.41 0.48
N LYS A 65 5.61 2.93 -0.68
CA LYS A 65 4.55 3.50 -1.52
C LYS A 65 3.20 2.81 -1.34
N MET A 66 3.15 1.73 -0.59
CA MET A 66 1.89 1.05 -0.27
C MET A 66 1.12 1.86 0.78
N ASP A 67 -0.20 1.88 0.65
CA ASP A 67 -1.05 2.29 1.77
C ASP A 67 -0.89 1.24 2.90
N PRO A 68 -0.45 1.61 4.11
CA PRO A 68 -0.17 0.67 5.19
C PRO A 68 -1.35 -0.25 5.54
N LYS A 69 -2.59 0.21 5.30
CA LYS A 69 -3.79 -0.62 5.52
C LYS A 69 -3.89 -1.80 4.56
N ASN A 70 -3.27 -1.71 3.37
CA ASN A 70 -3.31 -2.76 2.35
C ASN A 70 -2.20 -3.82 2.54
N VAL A 71 -1.27 -3.59 3.47
CA VAL A 71 -0.27 -4.60 3.86
C VAL A 71 -1.00 -5.78 4.51
N ARG A 72 -0.70 -7.00 4.07
CA ARG A 72 -1.30 -8.19 4.70
C ARG A 72 -0.83 -8.33 6.14
N GLN A 73 -1.76 -8.64 7.02
CA GLN A 73 -1.48 -8.74 8.45
C GLN A 73 -2.52 -9.59 9.17
N VAL A 74 -2.11 -10.22 10.25
CA VAL A 74 -3.03 -10.90 11.15
C VAL A 74 -3.78 -9.87 11.98
N VAL A 75 -5.12 -9.99 12.02
CA VAL A 75 -6.01 -9.10 12.77
C VAL A 75 -6.94 -9.90 13.67
N ASP A 76 -7.50 -9.25 14.70
CA ASP A 76 -8.63 -9.79 15.44
C ASP A 76 -9.85 -9.82 14.53
N TYR A 77 -10.51 -10.95 14.44
CA TYR A 77 -11.65 -11.15 13.56
C TYR A 77 -12.63 -12.18 14.14
N THR A 78 -13.57 -11.71 14.91
CA THR A 78 -14.60 -12.56 15.49
C THR A 78 -15.72 -12.78 14.48
N THR A 79 -15.96 -14.03 14.10
CA THR A 79 -16.98 -14.43 13.13
C THR A 79 -17.53 -15.81 13.49
N GLY A 80 -18.71 -16.14 12.97
CA GLY A 80 -19.28 -17.50 13.05
C GLY A 80 -18.75 -18.47 11.98
N TYR A 81 -17.96 -18.00 11.03
CA TYR A 81 -17.40 -18.86 9.98
C TYR A 81 -16.21 -19.68 10.49
N PRO A 82 -16.08 -20.92 10.07
CA PRO A 82 -14.95 -21.78 10.46
C PRO A 82 -13.63 -21.31 9.84
N PRO A 83 -12.48 -21.65 10.45
CA PRO A 83 -11.15 -21.44 9.87
C PRO A 83 -11.05 -22.03 8.46
N GLY A 84 -10.31 -21.32 7.58
CA GLY A 84 -10.22 -21.63 6.16
C GLY A 84 -11.28 -20.94 5.29
N THR A 85 -12.32 -20.34 5.90
CA THR A 85 -13.29 -19.54 5.15
C THR A 85 -12.66 -18.22 4.70
N ILE A 86 -12.95 -17.82 3.46
CA ILE A 86 -12.60 -16.51 2.94
C ILE A 86 -13.83 -15.60 3.02
N VAL A 87 -13.69 -14.47 3.68
CA VAL A 87 -14.73 -13.41 3.74
C VAL A 87 -14.21 -12.18 3.00
N VAL A 88 -15.02 -11.65 2.06
CA VAL A 88 -14.68 -10.44 1.31
C VAL A 88 -15.59 -9.32 1.74
N ASP A 89 -15.00 -8.21 2.20
CA ASP A 89 -15.69 -6.95 2.42
C ASP A 89 -15.39 -5.98 1.27
N PRO A 90 -16.29 -5.85 0.29
CA PRO A 90 -16.08 -5.00 -0.87
C PRO A 90 -16.09 -3.49 -0.54
N TYR A 91 -16.73 -3.09 0.55
CA TYR A 91 -16.80 -1.69 0.98
C TYR A 91 -15.50 -1.25 1.64
N ALA A 92 -14.99 -2.05 2.58
CA ALA A 92 -13.70 -1.82 3.21
C ALA A 92 -12.52 -2.14 2.26
N ARG A 93 -12.76 -2.93 1.21
CA ARG A 93 -11.77 -3.45 0.24
C ARG A 93 -10.72 -4.32 0.89
N PHE A 94 -11.20 -5.23 1.73
CA PHE A 94 -10.39 -6.24 2.37
C PHE A 94 -10.94 -7.65 2.12
N LEU A 95 -10.03 -8.60 2.12
CA LEU A 95 -10.31 -10.03 2.18
C LEU A 95 -9.73 -10.57 3.47
N TYR A 96 -10.49 -11.43 4.14
CA TYR A 96 -10.12 -12.08 5.39
C TYR A 96 -10.09 -13.59 5.18
N LEU A 97 -8.95 -14.23 5.40
CA LEU A 97 -8.86 -15.66 5.58
C LEU A 97 -9.04 -15.95 7.07
N VAL A 98 -10.17 -16.54 7.44
CA VAL A 98 -10.50 -16.88 8.82
C VAL A 98 -9.49 -17.88 9.36
N MET A 99 -8.96 -17.61 10.54
CA MET A 99 -7.99 -18.42 11.27
C MET A 99 -8.56 -18.87 12.61
N GLU A 100 -7.85 -19.75 13.29
CA GLU A 100 -8.16 -20.13 14.67
C GLU A 100 -8.08 -18.94 15.64
N ASN A 101 -8.68 -19.10 16.83
CA ASN A 101 -8.58 -18.19 17.96
C ASN A 101 -9.08 -16.76 17.69
N GLY A 102 -10.12 -16.61 16.88
CA GLY A 102 -10.72 -15.29 16.59
C GLY A 102 -9.80 -14.35 15.81
N LYS A 103 -8.93 -14.89 14.99
CA LYS A 103 -8.02 -14.17 14.12
C LYS A 103 -8.38 -14.35 12.64
N ALA A 104 -7.88 -13.47 11.80
CA ALA A 104 -7.85 -13.65 10.35
C ALA A 104 -6.58 -13.05 9.76
N MET A 105 -6.09 -13.63 8.68
CA MET A 105 -5.16 -12.95 7.80
C MET A 105 -5.96 -12.01 6.92
N ARG A 106 -5.70 -10.71 7.02
CA ARG A 106 -6.34 -9.66 6.22
C ARG A 106 -5.44 -9.25 5.06
N TYR A 107 -6.02 -9.16 3.87
CA TYR A 107 -5.36 -8.69 2.64
C TYR A 107 -6.09 -7.47 2.09
N GLY A 108 -5.34 -6.48 1.60
CA GLY A 108 -5.90 -5.40 0.79
C GLY A 108 -6.31 -5.92 -0.59
N VAL A 109 -7.49 -5.55 -1.08
CA VAL A 109 -8.00 -6.05 -2.37
C VAL A 109 -8.49 -4.94 -3.29
N GLY A 110 -8.36 -5.18 -4.60
CA GLY A 110 -9.14 -4.47 -5.61
C GLY A 110 -10.46 -5.21 -5.84
N VAL A 111 -11.56 -4.47 -5.88
CA VAL A 111 -12.90 -5.04 -5.99
C VAL A 111 -13.62 -4.56 -7.25
N ALA A 112 -14.80 -5.13 -7.49
CA ALA A 112 -15.67 -4.76 -8.60
C ALA A 112 -16.12 -3.29 -8.54
N LYS A 113 -16.40 -2.72 -9.72
CA LYS A 113 -17.23 -1.52 -9.83
C LYS A 113 -18.63 -1.82 -9.27
N ALA A 114 -19.30 -0.80 -8.73
CA ALA A 114 -20.64 -0.94 -8.17
C ALA A 114 -21.61 -1.65 -9.13
N GLY A 115 -22.34 -2.64 -8.61
CA GLY A 115 -23.29 -3.44 -9.37
C GLY A 115 -22.69 -4.57 -10.22
N MET A 116 -21.38 -4.84 -10.06
CA MET A 116 -20.70 -5.96 -10.73
C MET A 116 -20.16 -6.99 -9.73
N GLU A 117 -20.42 -6.79 -8.46
CA GLU A 117 -19.93 -7.65 -7.38
C GLU A 117 -20.60 -9.02 -7.41
N PHE A 118 -19.84 -10.05 -7.06
CA PHE A 118 -20.44 -11.33 -6.65
C PHE A 118 -21.04 -11.14 -5.25
N VAL A 119 -22.29 -11.55 -5.09
CA VAL A 119 -23.01 -11.52 -3.80
C VAL A 119 -23.44 -12.92 -3.44
N GLY A 120 -23.19 -13.34 -2.21
CA GLY A 120 -23.55 -14.65 -1.70
C GLY A 120 -22.33 -15.50 -1.38
N GLU A 121 -22.55 -16.81 -1.28
CA GLU A 121 -21.54 -17.81 -0.94
C GLU A 121 -21.17 -18.64 -2.17
N ALA A 122 -19.92 -19.07 -2.23
CA ALA A 122 -19.40 -19.89 -3.31
C ALA A 122 -18.29 -20.81 -2.77
N ASP A 123 -18.11 -21.95 -3.41
CA ASP A 123 -17.01 -22.86 -3.15
C ASP A 123 -15.82 -22.55 -4.05
N ILE A 124 -14.60 -22.66 -3.50
CA ILE A 124 -13.38 -22.66 -4.30
C ILE A 124 -13.14 -24.09 -4.80
N SER A 125 -13.68 -24.41 -5.97
CA SER A 125 -13.61 -25.78 -6.51
C SER A 125 -12.40 -25.99 -7.43
N ARG A 126 -11.68 -24.93 -7.78
CA ARG A 126 -10.47 -25.01 -8.60
C ARG A 126 -9.48 -23.93 -8.17
N LYS A 127 -8.20 -24.31 -8.12
CA LYS A 127 -7.05 -23.39 -7.93
C LYS A 127 -6.11 -23.53 -9.12
N ALA A 128 -5.48 -22.45 -9.56
CA ALA A 128 -4.51 -22.49 -10.64
C ALA A 128 -3.31 -21.57 -10.36
N GLN A 129 -2.15 -22.02 -10.80
CA GLN A 129 -0.90 -21.25 -10.84
C GLN A 129 -0.71 -20.73 -12.27
N TRP A 130 -0.32 -19.47 -12.39
CA TRP A 130 -0.10 -18.78 -13.65
C TRP A 130 -1.18 -19.11 -14.70
N PRO A 131 -2.47 -18.88 -14.39
CA PRO A 131 -3.56 -19.27 -15.27
C PRO A 131 -3.58 -18.44 -16.54
N GLY A 132 -3.93 -19.07 -17.66
CA GLY A 132 -4.35 -18.36 -18.85
C GLY A 132 -5.66 -17.59 -18.61
N TRP A 133 -5.87 -16.51 -19.34
CA TRP A 133 -7.06 -15.66 -19.23
C TRP A 133 -7.68 -15.38 -20.58
N VAL A 134 -9.01 -15.44 -20.65
CA VAL A 134 -9.80 -15.06 -21.82
C VAL A 134 -10.86 -14.07 -21.36
N PRO A 135 -11.01 -12.89 -22.02
CA PRO A 135 -12.08 -11.96 -21.68
C PRO A 135 -13.44 -12.58 -21.96
N THR A 136 -14.40 -12.35 -21.06
CA THR A 136 -15.76 -12.81 -21.29
C THR A 136 -16.40 -12.03 -22.45
N GLN A 137 -17.41 -12.62 -23.11
CA GLN A 137 -18.16 -11.93 -24.17
C GLN A 137 -18.78 -10.62 -23.68
N ASN A 138 -19.21 -10.57 -22.41
CA ASN A 138 -19.74 -9.35 -21.80
C ASN A 138 -18.67 -8.26 -21.62
N MET A 139 -17.43 -8.64 -21.32
CA MET A 139 -16.31 -7.70 -21.26
C MET A 139 -16.01 -7.12 -22.65
N ILE A 140 -15.92 -7.95 -23.66
CA ILE A 140 -15.69 -7.53 -25.05
C ILE A 140 -16.80 -6.60 -25.54
N LYS A 141 -18.07 -6.94 -25.26
CA LYS A 141 -19.21 -6.09 -25.64
C LYS A 141 -19.20 -4.72 -24.95
N ARG A 142 -18.79 -4.67 -23.69
CA ARG A 142 -18.79 -3.46 -22.87
C ARG A 142 -17.62 -2.53 -23.19
N GLU A 143 -16.44 -3.09 -23.44
CA GLU A 143 -15.20 -2.37 -23.70
C GLU A 143 -14.47 -3.00 -24.91
N PRO A 144 -15.04 -2.86 -26.15
CA PRO A 144 -14.53 -3.57 -27.34
C PRO A 144 -13.10 -3.16 -27.71
N ASP A 145 -12.76 -1.89 -27.56
CA ASP A 145 -11.42 -1.39 -27.88
C ASP A 145 -10.34 -1.97 -26.93
N ARG A 146 -10.71 -2.25 -25.70
CA ARG A 146 -9.81 -2.82 -24.67
C ARG A 146 -9.69 -4.33 -24.79
N TYR A 147 -10.80 -5.02 -24.95
CA TYR A 147 -10.84 -6.49 -24.85
C TYR A 147 -10.96 -7.20 -26.20
N GLY A 148 -11.37 -6.50 -27.26
CA GLY A 148 -11.43 -7.07 -28.60
C GLY A 148 -10.09 -7.65 -29.08
N PRO A 149 -8.98 -6.91 -28.99
CA PRO A 149 -7.65 -7.44 -29.35
C PRO A 149 -7.20 -8.66 -28.53
N LEU A 150 -7.82 -8.87 -27.35
CA LEU A 150 -7.50 -9.96 -26.43
C LEU A 150 -8.49 -11.13 -26.51
N ALA A 151 -9.40 -11.13 -27.49
CA ALA A 151 -10.46 -12.15 -27.60
C ALA A 151 -9.93 -13.59 -27.75
N ALA A 152 -8.73 -13.76 -28.30
CA ALA A 152 -8.05 -15.05 -28.39
C ALA A 152 -7.50 -15.52 -27.02
N GLY A 153 -7.48 -14.65 -26.00
CA GLY A 153 -6.92 -14.93 -24.69
C GLY A 153 -5.44 -14.56 -24.55
N LEU A 154 -4.96 -14.71 -23.33
CA LEU A 154 -3.57 -14.53 -22.95
C LEU A 154 -3.12 -15.79 -22.20
N GLU A 155 -1.91 -16.26 -22.50
CA GLU A 155 -1.27 -17.32 -21.72
C GLU A 155 -0.94 -16.82 -20.30
N GLY A 156 -0.69 -17.77 -19.39
CA GLY A 156 -0.26 -17.47 -18.04
C GLY A 156 1.08 -16.72 -18.02
N GLY A 157 1.30 -15.89 -17.02
CA GLY A 157 2.54 -15.15 -16.86
C GLY A 157 2.34 -13.79 -16.21
N ILE A 158 3.44 -13.09 -15.94
CA ILE A 158 3.44 -11.82 -15.20
C ILE A 158 2.63 -10.69 -15.88
N LYS A 159 2.46 -10.75 -17.19
CA LYS A 159 1.65 -9.77 -17.95
C LYS A 159 0.16 -10.11 -17.99
N ASN A 160 -0.24 -11.31 -17.52
CA ASN A 160 -1.61 -11.76 -17.53
C ASN A 160 -2.41 -11.06 -16.41
N PRO A 161 -3.66 -10.58 -16.70
CA PRO A 161 -4.48 -9.90 -15.70
C PRO A 161 -4.81 -10.74 -14.45
N LEU A 162 -4.78 -12.08 -14.54
CA LEU A 162 -5.03 -12.96 -13.39
C LEU A 162 -3.80 -13.11 -12.47
N GLY A 163 -2.63 -12.66 -12.91
CA GLY A 163 -1.42 -12.73 -12.11
C GLY A 163 -0.97 -14.16 -11.76
N ALA A 164 -0.29 -14.29 -10.63
CA ALA A 164 0.40 -15.53 -10.25
C ALA A 164 -0.53 -16.70 -9.89
N ARG A 165 -1.72 -16.43 -9.36
CA ARG A 165 -2.68 -17.45 -8.90
C ARG A 165 -4.11 -17.01 -9.14
N ALA A 166 -5.01 -18.00 -9.29
CA ALA A 166 -6.45 -17.76 -9.27
C ALA A 166 -7.19 -18.86 -8.51
N LEU A 167 -8.16 -18.43 -7.69
CA LEU A 167 -9.15 -19.24 -6.99
C LEU A 167 -10.48 -19.05 -7.73
N TYR A 168 -11.04 -20.14 -8.23
CA TYR A 168 -12.24 -20.14 -9.07
C TYR A 168 -13.47 -20.40 -8.20
N LEU A 169 -14.43 -19.49 -8.23
CA LEU A 169 -15.63 -19.53 -7.40
C LEU A 169 -16.74 -20.27 -8.14
N TYR A 170 -17.30 -21.30 -7.47
CA TYR A 170 -18.38 -22.13 -7.96
C TYR A 170 -19.60 -22.01 -7.05
N GLN A 171 -20.78 -22.02 -7.62
CA GLN A 171 -22.04 -22.04 -6.88
C GLN A 171 -22.96 -23.12 -7.47
N GLY A 172 -23.39 -24.05 -6.62
CA GLY A 172 -24.18 -25.18 -7.08
C GLY A 172 -23.48 -26.04 -8.15
N GLY A 173 -22.16 -26.21 -8.04
CA GLY A 173 -21.34 -26.97 -8.98
C GLY A 173 -21.07 -26.26 -10.33
N LYS A 174 -21.54 -25.04 -10.52
CA LYS A 174 -21.34 -24.25 -11.75
C LYS A 174 -20.31 -23.16 -11.52
N ASP A 175 -19.43 -22.95 -12.50
CA ASP A 175 -18.48 -21.85 -12.51
C ASP A 175 -19.23 -20.51 -12.61
N THR A 176 -19.04 -19.65 -11.61
CA THR A 176 -19.66 -18.33 -11.53
C THR A 176 -19.01 -17.31 -12.47
N LEU A 177 -17.87 -17.64 -13.05
CA LEU A 177 -16.95 -16.74 -13.76
C LEU A 177 -16.31 -15.66 -12.86
N TYR A 178 -16.57 -15.68 -11.56
CA TYR A 178 -15.86 -14.84 -10.58
C TYR A 178 -14.63 -15.55 -10.04
N ARG A 179 -13.60 -14.78 -9.74
CA ARG A 179 -12.29 -15.25 -9.30
C ARG A 179 -11.77 -14.37 -8.15
N ILE A 180 -10.98 -14.99 -7.28
CA ILE A 180 -10.04 -14.29 -6.41
C ILE A 180 -8.66 -14.56 -7.02
N HIS A 181 -7.93 -13.52 -7.44
CA HIS A 181 -6.72 -13.72 -8.24
C HIS A 181 -5.66 -12.64 -8.03
N GLY A 182 -4.46 -12.88 -8.48
CA GLY A 182 -3.39 -11.90 -8.52
C GLY A 182 -3.67 -10.76 -9.51
N THR A 183 -2.68 -9.92 -9.78
CA THR A 183 -2.84 -8.85 -10.76
C THR A 183 -1.50 -8.43 -11.35
N ASN A 184 -1.52 -8.02 -12.61
CA ASN A 184 -0.45 -7.28 -13.27
C ASN A 184 -0.60 -5.75 -13.08
N GLU A 185 -1.65 -5.30 -12.36
CA GLU A 185 -1.97 -3.90 -12.07
C GLU A 185 -1.99 -3.64 -10.55
N PRO A 186 -0.83 -3.69 -9.84
CA PRO A 186 -0.78 -3.59 -8.37
C PRO A 186 -1.36 -2.29 -7.82
N TRP A 187 -1.36 -1.21 -8.60
CA TRP A 187 -1.96 0.08 -8.24
C TRP A 187 -3.49 0.06 -8.12
N THR A 188 -4.14 -1.05 -8.49
CA THR A 188 -5.60 -1.23 -8.37
C THR A 188 -6.04 -1.76 -7.00
N ILE A 189 -5.11 -2.17 -6.16
CA ILE A 189 -5.42 -2.62 -4.79
C ILE A 189 -5.93 -1.43 -3.96
N GLY A 190 -6.97 -1.68 -3.17
CA GLY A 190 -7.69 -0.65 -2.43
C GLY A 190 -8.69 0.14 -3.27
N LYS A 191 -8.94 -0.24 -4.53
CA LYS A 191 -9.86 0.47 -5.45
C LYS A 191 -11.00 -0.42 -5.96
N SER A 192 -12.09 0.22 -6.37
CA SER A 192 -13.28 -0.44 -6.99
C SER A 192 -13.23 -0.24 -8.50
N VAL A 193 -12.49 -1.11 -9.21
CA VAL A 193 -12.19 -0.92 -10.63
C VAL A 193 -12.38 -2.18 -11.49
N SER A 194 -12.56 -3.36 -10.88
CA SER A 194 -12.66 -4.62 -11.63
C SER A 194 -14.04 -4.80 -12.29
N SER A 195 -14.11 -5.79 -13.16
CA SER A 195 -15.36 -6.20 -13.83
C SER A 195 -16.09 -7.32 -13.07
N GLY A 196 -15.77 -7.51 -11.78
CA GLY A 196 -16.42 -8.52 -10.95
C GLY A 196 -15.46 -9.22 -9.98
N CYS A 197 -14.29 -9.61 -10.45
CA CYS A 197 -13.33 -10.39 -9.68
C CYS A 197 -12.65 -9.59 -8.57
N ILE A 198 -12.15 -10.32 -7.58
CA ILE A 198 -11.38 -9.79 -6.45
C ILE A 198 -9.89 -9.91 -6.78
N ARG A 199 -9.16 -8.79 -6.75
CA ARG A 199 -7.74 -8.70 -7.09
C ARG A 199 -6.90 -8.57 -5.84
N LEU A 200 -5.80 -9.33 -5.77
CA LEU A 200 -4.76 -9.20 -4.76
C LEU A 200 -3.42 -8.85 -5.43
N LEU A 201 -2.47 -8.35 -4.65
CA LEU A 201 -1.07 -8.37 -5.06
C LEU A 201 -0.64 -9.82 -5.35
N ASN A 202 0.30 -10.01 -6.28
CA ASN A 202 0.80 -11.36 -6.57
C ASN A 202 1.43 -12.03 -5.34
N HIS A 203 2.11 -11.27 -4.48
CA HIS A 203 2.64 -11.73 -3.20
C HIS A 203 1.53 -12.28 -2.29
N ASP A 204 0.41 -11.59 -2.23
CA ASP A 204 -0.70 -11.91 -1.33
C ASP A 204 -1.54 -13.09 -1.84
N ILE A 205 -1.76 -13.16 -3.16
CA ILE A 205 -2.48 -14.32 -3.71
C ILE A 205 -1.62 -15.59 -3.68
N ILE A 206 -0.30 -15.50 -3.77
CA ILE A 206 0.60 -16.64 -3.57
C ILE A 206 0.49 -17.15 -2.13
N ASP A 207 0.43 -16.25 -1.16
CA ASP A 207 0.22 -16.59 0.26
C ASP A 207 -1.14 -17.23 0.50
N LEU A 208 -2.23 -16.60 0.03
CA LEU A 208 -3.60 -17.08 0.18
C LEU A 208 -3.85 -18.42 -0.52
N HIS A 209 -3.12 -18.72 -1.58
CA HIS A 209 -3.30 -19.92 -2.39
C HIS A 209 -2.77 -21.20 -1.72
N ARG A 210 -1.88 -21.10 -0.73
CA ARG A 210 -1.33 -22.26 0.00
C ARG A 210 -2.42 -23.05 0.70
#